data_9257adfee61af8c4ba410bcc3a5f73a3
#
_entry.id   9257adfee61af8c4ba410bcc3a5f73a3
#
_cell.length_a   1.000
_cell.length_b   1.000
_cell.length_c   1.000
_cell.angle_alpha   90.00
_cell.angle_beta   90.00
_cell.angle_gamma   90.00
#
_symmetry.space_group_name_H-M   'P 1'
#
loop_
_entity.id
_entity.type
_entity.pdbx_description
1 polymer ?
#
loop_
_entity_poly.entity_id
_entity_poly.type
_entity_poly.pdbx_seq_one_letter_code
_entity_poly.pdbx_strand_id
1 'polypeptide(L)'
;MHQPSILHRAWAEIDLSALENNVRCIQEILPEHTDFMAVVKADAYGHGDAVICTALHKMGIRWFAVSNLEEALSVRQYCPDSEIFILGYTPPELAPELTKHHIIQGVMSTEYAQELAAHANGEPVRCHIKLDTVSYTHLTLPTT
;
A
#
# COMPACT_ATOMS: atom_id res chain seq x y z
N MET A 1 8.74 -25.96 -4.28
CA MET A 1 7.30 -26.22 -4.10
C MET A 1 7.06 -26.65 -2.66
N HIS A 2 6.34 -25.85 -1.89
CA HIS A 2 5.96 -26.21 -0.53
C HIS A 2 4.76 -27.16 -0.65
N GLN A 3 4.90 -28.43 -0.27
CA GLN A 3 3.74 -29.35 -0.24
C GLN A 3 2.81 -28.86 0.87
N PRO A 4 1.51 -28.70 0.59
CA PRO A 4 0.55 -28.34 1.63
C PRO A 4 0.56 -29.42 2.72
N SER A 5 0.64 -28.99 3.98
CA SER A 5 0.52 -29.90 5.11
C SER A 5 -0.88 -30.53 5.10
N ILE A 6 -0.97 -31.84 5.25
CA ILE A 6 -2.24 -32.56 5.42
C ILE A 6 -3.07 -32.08 6.64
N LEU A 7 -2.48 -31.25 7.49
CA LEU A 7 -3.17 -30.60 8.60
C LEU A 7 -4.00 -29.37 8.17
N HIS A 8 -3.81 -28.84 6.97
CA HIS A 8 -4.57 -27.69 6.46
C HIS A 8 -5.80 -28.18 5.68
N ARG A 9 -6.98 -27.73 6.13
CA ARG A 9 -8.27 -28.05 5.45
C ARG A 9 -8.46 -27.28 4.15
N ALA A 10 -7.78 -26.13 4.01
CA ALA A 10 -7.81 -25.27 2.84
C ALA A 10 -6.50 -24.49 2.71
N TRP A 11 -6.14 -24.14 1.49
CA TRP A 11 -4.98 -23.28 1.19
C TRP A 11 -5.30 -22.43 -0.05
N ALA A 12 -4.63 -21.29 -0.17
CA ALA A 12 -4.61 -20.50 -1.39
C ALA A 12 -3.37 -20.86 -2.20
N GLU A 13 -3.53 -21.10 -3.49
CA GLU A 13 -2.42 -21.29 -4.42
C GLU A 13 -2.28 -20.04 -5.28
N ILE A 14 -1.10 -19.40 -5.20
CA ILE A 14 -0.83 -18.12 -5.85
C ILE A 14 0.10 -18.37 -7.04
N ASP A 15 -0.37 -18.05 -8.24
CA ASP A 15 0.42 -18.11 -9.47
C ASP A 15 1.17 -16.79 -9.70
N LEU A 16 2.47 -16.79 -9.36
CA LEU A 16 3.33 -15.62 -9.55
C LEU A 16 3.57 -15.32 -11.04
N SER A 17 3.49 -16.30 -11.93
CA SER A 17 3.64 -16.06 -13.37
C SER A 17 2.44 -15.29 -13.92
N ALA A 18 1.24 -15.58 -13.42
CA ALA A 18 0.04 -14.81 -13.74
C ALA A 18 0.14 -13.38 -13.21
N LEU A 19 0.65 -13.19 -11.99
CA LEU A 19 0.93 -11.85 -11.43
C LEU A 19 1.90 -11.06 -12.31
N GLU A 20 3.02 -11.69 -12.69
CA GLU A 20 4.02 -11.05 -13.56
C GLU A 20 3.43 -10.64 -14.92
N ASN A 21 2.66 -11.52 -15.53
CA ASN A 21 1.99 -11.21 -16.79
C ASN A 21 1.02 -10.03 -16.65
N ASN A 22 0.21 -10.01 -15.60
CA ASN A 22 -0.75 -8.93 -15.36
C ASN A 22 -0.05 -7.58 -15.14
N VAL A 23 1.02 -7.55 -14.35
CA VAL A 23 1.82 -6.33 -14.15
C VAL A 23 2.41 -5.83 -15.47
N ARG A 24 2.98 -6.73 -16.27
CA ARG A 24 3.54 -6.38 -17.58
C ARG A 24 2.48 -5.77 -18.51
N CYS A 25 1.30 -6.39 -18.61
CA CYS A 25 0.20 -5.86 -19.39
C CYS A 25 -0.23 -4.46 -18.96
N ILE A 26 -0.24 -4.19 -17.64
CA ILE A 26 -0.56 -2.86 -17.12
C ILE A 26 0.55 -1.87 -17.49
N GLN A 27 1.82 -2.23 -17.30
CA GLN A 27 2.95 -1.36 -17.63
C GLN A 27 3.01 -0.99 -19.10
N GLU A 28 2.62 -1.90 -20.02
CA GLU A 28 2.58 -1.65 -21.47
C GLU A 28 1.57 -0.59 -21.89
N ILE A 29 0.50 -0.38 -21.13
CA ILE A 29 -0.53 0.61 -21.43
C ILE A 29 -0.37 1.93 -20.66
N LEU A 30 0.56 2.00 -19.72
CA LEU A 30 0.80 3.22 -18.97
C LEU A 30 1.55 4.24 -19.84
N PRO A 31 1.15 5.53 -19.77
CA PRO A 31 1.90 6.60 -20.40
C PRO A 31 3.33 6.69 -19.85
N GLU A 32 4.25 7.22 -20.67
CA GLU A 32 5.59 7.56 -20.19
C GLU A 32 5.51 8.45 -18.93
N HIS A 33 6.42 8.24 -17.99
CA HIS A 33 6.49 8.96 -16.71
C HIS A 33 5.31 8.74 -15.77
N THR A 34 4.57 7.64 -15.92
CA THR A 34 3.53 7.21 -14.99
C THR A 34 4.06 6.12 -14.06
N ASP A 35 4.06 6.37 -12.76
CA ASP A 35 4.41 5.37 -11.77
C ASP A 35 3.23 4.43 -11.47
N PHE A 36 3.53 3.15 -11.31
CA PHE A 36 2.57 2.13 -10.91
C PHE A 36 2.65 1.90 -9.40
N MET A 37 1.55 2.18 -8.68
CA MET A 37 1.45 1.93 -7.25
C MET A 37 0.64 0.67 -6.98
N ALA A 38 1.28 -0.34 -6.40
CA ALA A 38 0.63 -1.59 -6.03
C ALA A 38 -0.08 -1.47 -4.67
N VAL A 39 -1.40 -1.73 -4.62
CA VAL A 39 -2.16 -1.77 -3.38
C VAL A 39 -2.06 -3.18 -2.79
N VAL A 40 -1.37 -3.30 -1.65
CA VAL A 40 -1.04 -4.59 -1.00
C VAL A 40 -1.54 -4.70 0.44
N LYS A 41 -2.56 -3.91 0.79
CA LYS A 41 -3.20 -3.95 2.10
C LYS A 41 -3.84 -5.31 2.41
N ALA A 42 -4.15 -5.58 3.68
CA ALA A 42 -4.78 -6.81 4.16
C ALA A 42 -4.01 -8.07 3.68
N ASP A 43 -2.69 -8.11 3.97
CA ASP A 43 -1.80 -9.22 3.57
C ASP A 43 -1.86 -9.47 2.04
N ALA A 44 -1.73 -8.41 1.25
CA ALA A 44 -1.93 -8.41 -0.20
C ALA A 44 -3.27 -9.05 -0.60
N TYR A 45 -4.36 -8.63 0.06
CA TYR A 45 -5.70 -9.22 -0.09
C TYR A 45 -5.74 -10.73 0.19
N GLY A 46 -4.96 -11.19 1.16
CA GLY A 46 -4.87 -12.59 1.54
C GLY A 46 -3.96 -13.45 0.65
N HIS A 47 -3.18 -12.82 -0.24
CA HIS A 47 -2.22 -13.51 -1.11
C HIS A 47 -0.84 -13.67 -0.47
N GLY A 48 -0.59 -13.03 0.69
CA GLY A 48 0.69 -13.02 1.37
C GLY A 48 1.58 -11.85 0.94
N ASP A 49 1.66 -10.80 1.76
CA ASP A 49 2.39 -9.56 1.45
C ASP A 49 3.88 -9.80 1.19
N ALA A 50 4.52 -10.67 1.97
CA ALA A 50 5.94 -11.03 1.82
C ALA A 50 6.27 -11.54 0.41
N VAL A 51 5.45 -12.46 -0.11
CA VAL A 51 5.67 -13.08 -1.42
C VAL A 51 5.33 -12.11 -2.55
N ILE A 52 4.16 -11.46 -2.44
CA ILE A 52 3.66 -10.53 -3.46
C ILE A 52 4.55 -9.30 -3.57
N CYS A 53 4.89 -8.64 -2.45
CA CYS A 53 5.75 -7.45 -2.46
C CYS A 53 7.15 -7.77 -2.99
N THR A 54 7.72 -8.91 -2.59
CA THR A 54 9.02 -9.35 -3.12
C THR A 54 8.98 -9.58 -4.64
N ALA A 55 7.93 -10.20 -5.16
CA ALA A 55 7.76 -10.43 -6.59
C ALA A 55 7.62 -9.10 -7.36
N LEU A 56 6.73 -8.22 -6.90
CA LEU A 56 6.50 -6.90 -7.50
C LEU A 56 7.77 -6.03 -7.46
N HIS A 57 8.50 -6.02 -6.36
CA HIS A 57 9.75 -5.28 -6.21
C HIS A 57 10.83 -5.76 -7.21
N LYS A 58 10.95 -7.07 -7.43
CA LYS A 58 11.85 -7.65 -8.45
C LYS A 58 11.47 -7.24 -9.87
N MET A 59 10.18 -6.99 -10.12
CA MET A 59 9.68 -6.49 -11.41
C MET A 59 9.88 -4.97 -11.60
N GLY A 60 10.49 -4.29 -10.64
CA GLY A 60 10.75 -2.85 -10.70
C GLY A 60 9.63 -1.97 -10.11
N ILE A 61 8.60 -2.54 -9.52
CA ILE A 61 7.60 -1.75 -8.80
C ILE A 61 8.25 -1.17 -7.54
N ARG A 62 8.11 0.13 -7.36
CA ARG A 62 8.72 0.87 -6.24
C ARG A 62 7.70 1.60 -5.37
N TRP A 63 6.44 1.62 -5.75
CA TRP A 63 5.36 2.24 -5.01
C TRP A 63 4.38 1.21 -4.48
N PHE A 64 4.12 1.26 -3.18
CA PHE A 64 3.19 0.35 -2.51
C PHE A 64 2.20 1.15 -1.67
N ALA A 65 0.93 0.73 -1.65
CA ALA A 65 -0.08 1.34 -0.81
C ALA A 65 -0.69 0.30 0.15
N VAL A 66 -0.84 0.70 1.40
CA VAL A 66 -1.33 -0.13 2.51
C VAL A 66 -2.40 0.61 3.31
N SER A 67 -3.05 -0.05 4.26
CA SER A 67 -4.10 0.58 5.06
C SER A 67 -3.61 1.22 6.36
N ASN A 68 -2.53 0.73 6.95
CA ASN A 68 -2.05 1.16 8.28
C ASN A 68 -0.53 1.03 8.42
N LEU A 69 -0.02 1.50 9.57
CA LEU A 69 1.42 1.51 9.84
C LEU A 69 2.02 0.10 9.99
N GLU A 70 1.29 -0.85 10.57
CA GLU A 70 1.77 -2.23 10.74
C GLU A 70 2.04 -2.89 9.39
N GLU A 71 1.12 -2.76 8.45
CA GLU A 71 1.30 -3.24 7.07
C GLU A 71 2.45 -2.50 6.36
N ALA A 72 2.58 -1.18 6.59
CA ALA A 72 3.68 -0.40 6.02
C ALA A 72 5.05 -0.90 6.51
N LEU A 73 5.17 -1.20 7.79
CA LEU A 73 6.40 -1.74 8.37
C LEU A 73 6.70 -3.16 7.87
N SER A 74 5.68 -3.99 7.63
CA SER A 74 5.84 -5.29 6.99
C SER A 74 6.40 -5.15 5.57
N VAL A 75 5.77 -4.31 4.73
CA VAL A 75 6.24 -4.07 3.36
C VAL A 75 7.66 -3.51 3.33
N ARG A 76 8.03 -2.62 4.27
CA ARG A 76 9.40 -2.08 4.38
C ARG A 76 10.46 -3.15 4.58
N GLN A 77 10.15 -4.26 5.24
CA GLN A 77 11.09 -5.38 5.42
C GLN A 77 11.44 -6.07 4.10
N TYR A 78 10.49 -6.17 3.18
CA TYR A 78 10.67 -6.85 1.89
C TYR A 78 11.09 -5.91 0.76
N CYS A 79 10.77 -4.62 0.90
CA CYS A 79 10.98 -3.57 -0.11
C CYS A 79 11.67 -2.34 0.52
N PRO A 80 12.96 -2.45 0.90
CA PRO A 80 13.64 -1.45 1.73
C PRO A 80 13.82 -0.08 1.05
N ASP A 81 13.89 -0.04 -0.27
CA ASP A 81 14.10 1.16 -1.10
C ASP A 81 12.82 1.67 -1.80
N SER A 82 11.66 1.14 -1.41
CA SER A 82 10.37 1.51 -2.02
C SER A 82 9.68 2.66 -1.30
N GLU A 83 8.82 3.36 -2.03
CA GLU A 83 7.89 4.33 -1.50
C GLU A 83 6.65 3.61 -0.96
N ILE A 84 6.30 3.85 0.30
CA ILE A 84 5.18 3.18 0.96
C ILE A 84 4.19 4.22 1.44
N PHE A 85 2.95 4.09 1.00
CA PHE A 85 1.88 5.04 1.24
C PHE A 85 0.76 4.42 2.08
N ILE A 86 0.43 5.05 3.21
CA ILE A 86 -0.71 4.66 4.05
C ILE A 86 -1.96 5.39 3.58
N LEU A 87 -2.95 4.61 3.12
CA LEU A 87 -4.26 5.09 2.65
C LEU A 87 -5.18 5.51 3.80
N GLY A 88 -5.03 4.89 4.97
CA GLY A 88 -5.87 5.06 6.14
C GLY A 88 -5.31 6.08 7.14
N TYR A 89 -5.93 6.10 8.31
CA TYR A 89 -5.55 6.96 9.42
C TYR A 89 -4.42 6.33 10.24
N THR A 90 -3.45 7.14 10.65
CA THR A 90 -2.43 6.80 11.64
C THR A 90 -2.56 7.75 12.82
N PRO A 91 -2.61 7.26 14.07
CA PRO A 91 -2.60 8.14 15.24
C PRO A 91 -1.42 9.11 15.20
N PRO A 92 -1.64 10.43 15.46
CA PRO A 92 -0.57 11.44 15.37
C PRO A 92 0.66 11.13 16.22
N GLU A 93 0.48 10.45 17.36
CA GLU A 93 1.55 10.03 18.27
C GLU A 93 2.57 9.09 17.60
N LEU A 94 2.17 8.45 16.49
CA LEU A 94 3.03 7.57 15.68
C LEU A 94 3.76 8.31 14.54
N ALA A 95 3.65 9.64 14.45
CA ALA A 95 4.37 10.44 13.46
C ALA A 95 5.90 10.19 13.47
N PRO A 96 6.57 9.99 14.62
CA PRO A 96 7.98 9.63 14.64
C PRO A 96 8.31 8.31 13.95
N GLU A 97 7.41 7.33 13.98
CA GLU A 97 7.61 6.05 13.26
C GLU A 97 7.44 6.24 11.74
N LEU A 98 6.55 7.14 11.29
CA LEU A 98 6.40 7.48 9.88
C LEU A 98 7.69 8.09 9.33
N THR A 99 8.29 9.06 10.03
CA THR A 99 9.54 9.71 9.62
C THR A 99 10.71 8.74 9.64
N LYS A 100 10.88 7.99 10.71
CA LYS A 100 11.95 7.00 10.91
C LYS A 100 11.99 5.93 9.81
N HIS A 101 10.83 5.48 9.38
CA HIS A 101 10.69 4.43 8.36
C HIS A 101 10.40 4.96 6.95
N HIS A 102 10.46 6.29 6.75
CA HIS A 102 10.20 6.95 5.47
C HIS A 102 8.86 6.55 4.85
N ILE A 103 7.80 6.50 5.68
CA ILE A 103 6.44 6.17 5.27
C ILE A 103 5.68 7.44 4.90
N ILE A 104 4.91 7.39 3.83
CA ILE A 104 4.08 8.49 3.35
C ILE A 104 2.68 8.33 3.95
N GLN A 105 2.15 9.38 4.58
CA GLN A 105 0.82 9.36 5.20
C GLN A 105 -0.23 10.05 4.32
N GLY A 106 -1.39 9.42 4.14
CA GLY A 106 -2.56 10.07 3.57
C GLY A 106 -3.18 11.07 4.53
N VAL A 107 -3.27 12.34 4.14
CA VAL A 107 -3.86 13.41 4.96
C VAL A 107 -5.21 13.80 4.42
N MET A 108 -6.25 13.77 5.29
CA MET A 108 -7.64 13.97 4.94
C MET A 108 -8.19 15.34 5.38
N SER A 109 -7.51 16.01 6.32
CA SER A 109 -7.91 17.34 6.81
C SER A 109 -6.71 18.16 7.26
N THR A 110 -6.90 19.47 7.38
CA THR A 110 -5.89 20.40 7.89
C THR A 110 -5.58 20.12 9.35
N GLU A 111 -6.59 19.81 10.15
CA GLU A 111 -6.47 19.52 11.58
C GLU A 111 -5.57 18.29 11.78
N TYR A 112 -5.84 17.21 11.03
CA TYR A 112 -5.01 16.01 11.07
C TYR A 112 -3.56 16.27 10.65
N ALA A 113 -3.34 17.12 9.63
CA ALA A 113 -1.99 17.51 9.23
C ALA A 113 -1.24 18.25 10.35
N GLN A 114 -1.94 19.16 11.05
CA GLN A 114 -1.37 19.91 12.17
C GLN A 114 -1.02 19.02 13.36
N GLU A 115 -1.89 18.06 13.69
CA GLU A 115 -1.65 17.08 14.75
C GLU A 115 -0.43 16.18 14.43
N LEU A 116 -0.32 15.66 13.21
CA LEU A 116 0.86 14.90 12.76
C LEU A 116 2.14 15.75 12.89
N ALA A 117 2.10 17.00 12.42
CA ALA A 117 3.25 17.89 12.49
C ALA A 117 3.66 18.21 13.93
N ALA A 118 2.69 18.38 14.84
CA ALA A 118 2.95 18.64 16.25
C ALA A 118 3.66 17.46 16.96
N HIS A 119 3.40 16.23 16.53
CA HIS A 119 3.99 15.01 17.12
C HIS A 119 5.26 14.54 16.40
N ALA A 120 5.62 15.15 15.28
CA ALA A 120 6.77 14.74 14.47
C ALA A 120 8.14 15.19 15.00
N ASN A 121 8.20 15.81 16.20
CA ASN A 121 9.44 16.24 16.86
C ASN A 121 10.34 17.15 15.99
N GLY A 122 9.75 17.95 15.09
CA GLY A 122 10.47 18.84 14.18
C GLY A 122 10.93 18.19 12.88
N GLU A 123 10.75 16.88 12.72
CA GLU A 123 11.05 16.17 11.48
C GLU A 123 9.86 16.23 10.50
N PRO A 124 10.09 16.42 9.18
CA PRO A 124 8.99 16.50 8.23
C PRO A 124 8.36 15.13 7.99
N VAL A 125 7.03 15.04 8.15
CA VAL A 125 6.25 13.87 7.72
C VAL A 125 5.91 14.02 6.23
N ARG A 126 6.26 13.05 5.42
CA ARG A 126 5.89 12.99 4.01
C ARG A 126 4.40 12.66 3.90
N CYS A 127 3.67 13.42 3.11
CA CYS A 127 2.22 13.28 3.00
C CYS A 127 1.72 13.33 1.56
N HIS A 128 0.63 12.61 1.29
CA HIS A 128 -0.25 12.86 0.16
C HIS A 128 -1.56 13.46 0.66
N ILE A 129 -2.02 14.54 0.03
CA ILE A 129 -3.31 15.16 0.36
C ILE A 129 -4.41 14.37 -0.35
N LYS A 130 -5.35 13.83 0.45
CA LYS A 130 -6.53 13.14 -0.07
C LYS A 130 -7.64 14.15 -0.33
N LEU A 131 -7.99 14.34 -1.60
CA LEU A 131 -9.15 15.12 -1.99
C LEU A 131 -10.36 14.18 -2.11
N ASP A 132 -11.40 14.46 -1.34
CA ASP A 132 -12.67 13.75 -1.47
C ASP A 132 -13.45 14.34 -2.65
N THR A 133 -13.32 13.72 -3.82
CA THR A 133 -14.01 14.12 -5.04
C THR A 133 -15.35 13.42 -5.24
N VAL A 134 -15.91 12.82 -4.15
CA VAL A 134 -17.23 12.15 -4.14
C VAL A 134 -17.33 10.95 -5.11
N SER A 135 -16.23 10.33 -5.48
CA SER A 135 -16.17 9.21 -6.44
C SER A 135 -17.07 8.02 -6.08
N TYR A 136 -17.48 7.92 -4.80
CA TYR A 136 -18.33 6.83 -4.30
C TYR A 136 -19.80 7.24 -4.08
N THR A 137 -20.16 8.52 -4.19
CA THR A 137 -21.53 8.98 -3.90
C THR A 137 -22.47 8.96 -5.10
N HIS A 138 -21.95 8.69 -6.31
CA HIS A 138 -22.74 8.62 -7.55
C HIS A 138 -23.02 7.21 -8.05
N LEU A 139 -22.69 6.16 -7.26
CA LEU A 139 -22.94 4.76 -7.59
C LEU A 139 -24.29 4.25 -7.08
N THR A 140 -25.26 5.10 -6.78
CA THR A 140 -26.64 4.67 -6.70
C THR A 140 -27.18 4.54 -8.12
N LEU A 141 -27.19 3.33 -8.63
CA LEU A 141 -28.00 3.00 -9.80
C LEU A 141 -29.44 3.43 -9.49
N PRO A 142 -30.12 4.19 -10.38
CA PRO A 142 -31.52 4.47 -10.19
C PRO A 142 -32.27 3.11 -10.18
N THR A 143 -32.81 2.75 -9.03
CA THR A 143 -33.76 1.65 -8.94
C THR A 143 -35.08 2.14 -9.53
N THR A 144 -35.34 1.75 -10.77
CA THR A 144 -36.68 1.84 -11.37
C THR A 144 -37.50 0.65 -10.93
#